data_2aadeb327eeb0381b9c09435d2304b33
#
_entry.id   2aadeb327eeb0381b9c09435d2304b33
#
_cell.length_a   1.000
_cell.length_b   1.000
_cell.length_c   1.000
_cell.angle_alpha   90.00
_cell.angle_beta   90.00
_cell.angle_gamma   90.00
#
_symmetry.space_group_name_H-M   'P 1'
#
loop_
_entity.id
_entity.type
_entity.pdbx_description
1 polymer ?
#
loop_
_entity_poly.entity_id
_entity_poly.type
_entity_poly.pdbx_seq_one_letter_code
_entity_poly.pdbx_strand_id
1 'polypeptide(L)'
;MTSNYKYPLLKKILEVYDFKKESLDGIYILACQHILEPQAKMLEILNEYGIPKENMIIFGKIYSTSNEVLNEMSLKDFNVSQAGFNPNISFDTQHLENCEREFNNFVKHIKNPTKIIIMDDGGELLKTVNNNFNLI
;
A
#
# COMPACT_ATOMS: atom_id res chain seq x y z
N MET A 1 -1.49 -18.13 -12.86
CA MET A 1 -1.77 -19.16 -11.84
C MET A 1 -2.62 -18.53 -10.74
N THR A 2 -3.87 -18.96 -10.58
CA THR A 2 -4.69 -18.51 -9.46
C THR A 2 -4.13 -19.20 -8.21
N SER A 3 -3.40 -18.46 -7.41
CA SER A 3 -2.88 -18.97 -6.15
C SER A 3 -4.05 -19.39 -5.24
N ASN A 4 -4.05 -20.65 -4.87
CA ASN A 4 -4.98 -21.23 -3.91
C ASN A 4 -4.59 -20.90 -2.45
N TYR A 5 -3.84 -19.82 -2.23
CA TYR A 5 -3.49 -19.40 -0.88
C TYR A 5 -4.75 -19.04 -0.11
N LYS A 6 -5.13 -19.92 0.78
CA LYS A 6 -6.24 -19.68 1.69
C LYS A 6 -5.69 -18.90 2.89
N TYR A 7 -6.09 -17.66 3.05
CA TYR A 7 -5.81 -16.85 4.24
C TYR A 7 -6.93 -17.04 5.28
N PRO A 8 -6.96 -18.17 6.01
CA PRO A 8 -8.08 -18.50 6.88
C PRO A 8 -8.23 -17.52 8.03
N LEU A 9 -7.10 -16.95 8.49
CA LEU A 9 -7.13 -15.98 9.59
C LEU A 9 -7.78 -14.66 9.17
N LEU A 10 -7.41 -14.12 8.00
CA LEU A 10 -8.03 -12.89 7.48
C LEU A 10 -9.54 -13.09 7.26
N LYS A 11 -9.94 -14.20 6.64
CA LYS A 11 -11.35 -14.52 6.48
C LYS A 11 -12.07 -14.59 7.83
N LYS A 12 -11.45 -15.24 8.81
CA LYS A 12 -12.06 -15.38 10.14
C LYS A 12 -12.21 -14.03 10.84
N ILE A 13 -11.24 -13.13 10.72
CA ILE A 13 -11.34 -11.78 11.26
C ILE A 13 -12.54 -11.05 10.64
N LEU A 14 -12.68 -11.11 9.32
CA LEU A 14 -13.79 -10.46 8.60
C LEU A 14 -15.16 -11.02 9.00
N GLU A 15 -15.27 -12.35 9.19
CA GLU A 15 -16.49 -12.98 9.68
C GLU A 15 -16.87 -12.55 11.11
N VAL A 16 -15.86 -12.41 11.99
CA VAL A 16 -16.09 -12.07 13.42
C VAL A 16 -16.51 -10.61 13.60
N TYR A 17 -15.96 -9.70 12.81
CA TYR A 17 -16.18 -8.27 13.00
C TYR A 17 -17.30 -7.68 12.15
N ASP A 18 -17.96 -8.48 11.31
CA ASP A 18 -19.10 -8.05 10.45
C ASP A 18 -18.90 -6.67 9.81
N PHE A 19 -17.75 -6.50 9.13
CA PHE A 19 -17.42 -5.24 8.49
C PHE A 19 -18.42 -4.91 7.37
N LYS A 20 -19.12 -3.81 7.52
CA LYS A 20 -20.00 -3.28 6.46
C LYS A 20 -19.16 -2.60 5.41
N LYS A 21 -19.35 -2.97 4.14
CA LYS A 21 -18.63 -2.39 3.00
C LYS A 21 -18.72 -0.84 2.93
N GLU A 22 -19.82 -0.28 3.37
CA GLU A 22 -20.10 1.16 3.37
C GLU A 22 -19.26 1.97 4.37
N SER A 23 -18.63 1.32 5.34
CA SER A 23 -17.90 1.99 6.43
C SER A 23 -16.48 2.44 6.06
N LEU A 24 -15.97 2.05 4.89
CA LEU A 24 -14.59 2.32 4.46
C LEU A 24 -14.50 3.38 3.35
N ASP A 25 -15.62 3.96 2.96
CA ASP A 25 -15.66 5.03 1.98
C ASP A 25 -14.96 6.29 2.53
N GLY A 26 -14.10 6.92 1.70
CA GLY A 26 -13.27 8.06 2.12
C GLY A 26 -12.00 7.72 2.90
N ILE A 27 -11.71 6.44 3.11
CA ILE A 27 -10.42 6.00 3.68
C ILE A 27 -9.37 5.96 2.57
N TYR A 28 -8.20 6.54 2.85
CA TYR A 28 -7.02 6.51 1.99
C TYR A 28 -5.90 5.70 2.62
N ILE A 29 -5.16 4.98 1.79
CA ILE A 29 -4.01 4.16 2.22
C ILE A 29 -2.75 4.62 1.46
N LEU A 30 -1.69 4.91 2.21
CA LEU A 30 -0.34 4.98 1.68
C LEU A 30 0.46 3.83 2.26
N ALA A 31 0.97 2.94 1.40
CA ALA A 31 1.62 1.71 1.82
C ALA A 31 3.01 1.55 1.22
N CYS A 32 4.01 1.42 2.09
CA CYS A 32 5.36 0.91 1.76
C CYS A 32 5.44 -0.54 2.20
N GLN A 33 5.40 -1.48 1.26
CA GLN A 33 5.28 -2.91 1.56
C GLN A 33 6.22 -3.76 0.72
N HIS A 34 6.49 -4.97 1.19
CA HIS A 34 6.97 -6.03 0.32
C HIS A 34 5.86 -6.39 -0.66
N ILE A 35 6.06 -6.22 -1.97
CA ILE A 35 5.06 -6.60 -2.98
C ILE A 35 5.12 -8.10 -3.22
N LEU A 36 4.50 -8.82 -2.33
CA LEU A 36 4.39 -10.28 -2.31
C LEU A 36 2.91 -10.67 -2.22
N GLU A 37 2.62 -11.92 -2.50
CA GLU A 37 1.26 -12.43 -2.56
C GLU A 37 0.41 -12.18 -1.28
N PRO A 38 0.93 -12.36 -0.04
CA PRO A 38 0.15 -12.08 1.17
C PRO A 38 -0.29 -10.62 1.28
N GLN A 39 0.60 -9.67 0.95
CA GLN A 39 0.30 -8.24 1.00
C GLN A 39 -0.70 -7.84 -0.08
N ALA A 40 -0.53 -8.35 -1.30
CA ALA A 40 -1.48 -8.13 -2.38
C ALA A 40 -2.88 -8.63 -1.99
N LYS A 41 -2.97 -9.82 -1.40
CA LYS A 41 -4.27 -10.37 -0.96
C LYS A 41 -4.92 -9.57 0.16
N MET A 42 -4.14 -9.05 1.10
CA MET A 42 -4.66 -8.15 2.13
C MET A 42 -5.26 -6.88 1.52
N LEU A 43 -4.58 -6.26 0.55
CA LEU A 43 -5.05 -5.06 -0.13
C LEU A 43 -6.29 -5.33 -0.98
N GLU A 44 -6.38 -6.47 -1.66
CA GLU A 44 -7.59 -6.93 -2.34
C GLU A 44 -8.78 -7.03 -1.39
N ILE A 45 -8.58 -7.64 -0.22
CA ILE A 45 -9.63 -7.76 0.80
C ILE A 45 -10.08 -6.37 1.27
N LEU A 46 -9.16 -5.44 1.53
CA LEU A 46 -9.52 -4.07 1.91
C LEU A 46 -10.35 -3.38 0.82
N ASN A 47 -10.05 -3.63 -0.46
CA ASN A 47 -10.86 -3.16 -1.56
C ASN A 47 -12.24 -3.83 -1.61
N GLU A 48 -12.31 -5.16 -1.43
CA GLU A 48 -13.58 -5.90 -1.35
C GLU A 48 -14.51 -5.35 -0.25
N TYR A 49 -13.92 -4.82 0.84
CA TYR A 49 -14.65 -4.22 1.97
C TYR A 49 -14.91 -2.72 1.83
N GLY A 50 -14.58 -2.13 0.70
CA GLY A 50 -15.08 -0.80 0.31
C GLY A 50 -14.05 0.31 0.25
N ILE A 51 -12.74 0.05 0.47
CA ILE A 51 -11.72 1.05 0.17
C ILE A 51 -11.49 1.06 -1.34
N PRO A 52 -11.76 2.16 -2.05
CA PRO A 52 -11.52 2.25 -3.49
C PRO A 52 -10.03 2.04 -3.82
N LYS A 53 -9.74 1.37 -4.92
CA LYS A 53 -8.34 1.12 -5.35
C LYS A 53 -7.60 2.42 -5.63
N GLU A 54 -8.28 3.41 -6.16
CA GLU A 54 -7.76 4.76 -6.38
C GLU A 54 -7.36 5.47 -5.09
N ASN A 55 -7.91 5.06 -3.94
CA ASN A 55 -7.54 5.59 -2.64
C ASN A 55 -6.33 4.88 -2.01
N MET A 56 -5.77 3.88 -2.68
CA MET A 56 -4.59 3.14 -2.23
C MET A 56 -3.39 3.49 -3.09
N ILE A 57 -2.38 4.15 -2.52
CA ILE A 57 -1.06 4.31 -3.14
C ILE A 57 -0.11 3.32 -2.48
N ILE A 58 0.41 2.40 -3.27
CA ILE A 58 1.20 1.26 -2.81
C ILE A 58 2.53 1.28 -3.54
N PHE A 59 3.63 1.21 -2.81
CA PHE A 59 4.94 1.08 -3.43
C PHE A 59 5.79 0.00 -2.76
N GLY A 60 6.55 -0.67 -3.60
CA GLY A 60 7.39 -1.79 -3.20
C GLY A 60 8.78 -1.35 -2.74
N LYS A 61 9.37 -2.16 -1.87
CA LYS A 61 10.79 -2.06 -1.55
C LYS A 61 11.62 -2.60 -2.70
N ILE A 62 12.79 -1.99 -2.93
CA ILE A 62 13.70 -2.31 -4.02
C ILE A 62 14.06 -3.80 -4.08
N TYR A 63 14.26 -4.44 -2.91
CA TYR A 63 14.81 -5.80 -2.80
C TYR A 63 13.77 -6.91 -2.61
N SER A 64 12.48 -6.59 -2.54
CA SER A 64 11.45 -7.57 -2.16
C SER A 64 10.13 -7.37 -2.88
N THR A 65 10.22 -7.03 -4.14
CA THR A 65 9.04 -6.94 -5.02
C THR A 65 9.05 -8.12 -5.98
N SER A 66 8.00 -8.92 -5.96
CA SER A 66 7.74 -9.92 -7.00
C SER A 66 7.15 -9.22 -8.23
N ASN A 67 7.83 -9.33 -9.35
CA ASN A 67 7.34 -8.76 -10.62
C ASN A 67 6.02 -9.39 -11.08
N GLU A 68 5.80 -10.67 -10.78
CA GLU A 68 4.54 -11.35 -11.08
C GLU A 68 3.39 -10.76 -10.29
N VAL A 69 3.56 -10.58 -8.98
CA VAL A 69 2.54 -9.97 -8.09
C VAL A 69 2.29 -8.51 -8.45
N LEU A 70 3.35 -7.74 -8.73
CA LEU A 70 3.26 -6.34 -9.16
C LEU A 70 2.41 -6.22 -10.43
N ASN A 71 2.70 -7.06 -11.44
CA ASN A 71 1.95 -7.07 -12.69
C ASN A 71 0.48 -7.49 -12.48
N GLU A 72 0.23 -8.50 -11.63
CA GLU A 72 -1.13 -8.93 -11.31
C GLU A 72 -1.94 -7.81 -10.62
N MET A 73 -1.35 -7.10 -9.67
CA MET A 73 -1.99 -5.97 -9.02
C MET A 73 -2.26 -4.83 -10.00
N SER A 74 -1.32 -4.51 -10.88
CA SER A 74 -1.48 -3.49 -11.91
C SER A 74 -2.60 -3.84 -12.90
N LEU A 75 -2.71 -5.10 -13.32
CA LEU A 75 -3.80 -5.60 -14.18
C LEU A 75 -5.18 -5.56 -13.49
N LYS A 76 -5.19 -5.53 -12.18
CA LYS A 76 -6.40 -5.34 -11.37
C LYS A 76 -6.68 -3.87 -11.03
N ASP A 77 -6.00 -2.93 -11.68
CA ASP A 77 -6.14 -1.47 -11.51
C ASP A 77 -5.76 -0.96 -10.10
N PHE A 78 -4.89 -1.65 -9.37
CA PHE A 78 -4.30 -1.08 -8.17
C PHE A 78 -3.22 -0.05 -8.54
N ASN A 79 -3.18 1.06 -7.82
CA ASN A 79 -2.10 2.04 -7.93
C ASN A 79 -0.86 1.53 -7.19
N VAL A 80 -0.11 0.68 -7.85
CA VAL A 80 1.08 0.00 -7.31
C VAL A 80 2.31 0.36 -8.14
N SER A 81 3.42 0.65 -7.46
CA SER A 81 4.69 0.97 -8.09
C SER A 81 5.86 0.22 -7.46
N GLN A 82 6.92 0.06 -8.22
CA GLN A 82 8.21 -0.42 -7.75
C GLN A 82 9.23 0.71 -7.80
N ALA A 83 10.04 0.81 -6.76
CA ALA A 83 11.19 1.71 -6.77
C ALA A 83 12.26 1.22 -7.76
N GLY A 84 12.77 2.11 -8.57
CA GLY A 84 13.95 1.84 -9.39
C GLY A 84 15.18 1.57 -8.51
N PHE A 85 16.05 0.66 -8.97
CA PHE A 85 17.32 0.38 -8.30
C PHE A 85 18.48 1.04 -9.04
N ASN A 86 19.28 1.84 -8.32
CA ASN A 86 20.53 2.38 -8.79
C ASN A 86 21.70 1.86 -7.94
N PRO A 87 22.59 1.02 -8.48
CA PRO A 87 23.68 0.44 -7.71
C PRO A 87 24.73 1.45 -7.23
N ASN A 88 24.73 2.67 -7.75
CA ASN A 88 25.66 3.73 -7.36
C ASN A 88 25.19 4.58 -6.17
N ILE A 89 23.98 4.34 -5.69
CA ILE A 89 23.36 5.07 -4.56
C ILE A 89 23.08 4.07 -3.44
N SER A 90 23.33 4.47 -2.19
CA SER A 90 23.05 3.59 -1.05
C SER A 90 21.57 3.21 -1.01
N PHE A 91 21.28 2.00 -0.54
CA PHE A 91 19.91 1.52 -0.37
C PHE A 91 19.07 2.49 0.48
N ASP A 92 19.60 2.92 1.62
CA ASP A 92 18.87 3.78 2.55
C ASP A 92 18.52 5.14 1.91
N THR A 93 19.44 5.71 1.14
CA THR A 93 19.20 6.96 0.40
C THR A 93 18.08 6.79 -0.61
N GLN A 94 18.15 5.73 -1.43
CA GLN A 94 17.12 5.45 -2.44
C GLN A 94 15.77 5.18 -1.81
N HIS A 95 15.75 4.44 -0.69
CA HIS A 95 14.52 4.12 0.01
C HIS A 95 13.85 5.37 0.58
N LEU A 96 14.63 6.26 1.18
CA LEU A 96 14.13 7.56 1.66
C LEU A 96 13.56 8.41 0.53
N GLU A 97 14.29 8.57 -0.58
CA GLU A 97 13.82 9.30 -1.77
C GLU A 97 12.51 8.74 -2.32
N ASN A 98 12.35 7.41 -2.32
CA ASN A 98 11.11 6.76 -2.70
C ASN A 98 9.96 7.08 -1.73
N CYS A 99 10.19 7.02 -0.43
CA CYS A 99 9.20 7.38 0.57
C CYS A 99 8.74 8.84 0.41
N GLU A 100 9.67 9.77 0.23
CA GLU A 100 9.36 11.18 0.02
C GLU A 100 8.57 11.43 -1.28
N ARG A 101 8.97 10.79 -2.37
CA ARG A 101 8.28 10.89 -3.65
C ARG A 101 6.84 10.38 -3.55
N GLU A 102 6.65 9.18 -3.00
CA GLU A 102 5.32 8.57 -2.92
C GLU A 102 4.42 9.28 -1.89
N PHE A 103 4.98 9.79 -0.81
CA PHE A 103 4.26 10.67 0.11
C PHE A 103 3.78 11.95 -0.59
N ASN A 104 4.64 12.62 -1.35
CA ASN A 104 4.26 13.83 -2.10
C ASN A 104 3.20 13.54 -3.17
N ASN A 105 3.27 12.39 -3.83
CA ASN A 105 2.24 11.93 -4.76
C ASN A 105 0.90 11.71 -4.05
N PHE A 106 0.94 11.07 -2.89
CA PHE A 106 -0.22 10.80 -2.06
C PHE A 106 -0.90 12.09 -1.60
N VAL A 107 -0.14 13.07 -1.09
CA VAL A 107 -0.67 14.38 -0.66
C VAL A 107 -1.42 15.10 -1.79
N LYS A 108 -0.90 15.02 -3.02
CA LYS A 108 -1.56 15.60 -4.20
C LYS A 108 -2.81 14.83 -4.64
N HIS A 109 -2.87 13.56 -4.29
CA HIS A 109 -3.94 12.66 -4.71
C HIS A 109 -5.16 12.68 -3.79
N ILE A 110 -4.95 12.81 -2.46
CA ILE A 110 -6.02 12.77 -1.47
C ILE A 110 -7.00 13.94 -1.62
N LYS A 111 -8.29 13.64 -1.45
CA LYS A 111 -9.38 14.64 -1.52
C LYS A 111 -10.34 14.40 -0.37
N ASN A 112 -10.40 15.35 0.57
CA ASN A 112 -11.32 15.30 1.71
C ASN A 112 -11.34 13.93 2.43
N PRO A 113 -10.20 13.41 2.88
CA PRO A 113 -10.14 12.10 3.51
C PRO A 113 -10.89 12.12 4.84
N THR A 114 -11.66 11.08 5.12
CA THR A 114 -12.22 10.85 6.46
C THR A 114 -11.20 10.19 7.37
N LYS A 115 -10.31 9.38 6.80
CA LYS A 115 -9.19 8.73 7.48
C LYS A 115 -8.05 8.42 6.52
N ILE A 116 -6.83 8.57 7.01
CA ILE A 116 -5.62 8.14 6.32
C ILE A 116 -4.97 7.03 7.11
N ILE A 117 -4.62 5.95 6.43
CA ILE A 117 -3.90 4.80 7.00
C ILE A 117 -2.53 4.74 6.35
N ILE A 118 -1.49 4.76 7.17
CA ILE A 118 -0.11 4.54 6.74
C ILE A 118 0.29 3.12 7.09
N MET A 119 0.70 2.36 6.08
CA MET A 119 1.20 1.00 6.24
C MET A 119 2.68 0.99 5.88
N ASP A 120 3.52 0.80 6.87
CA ASP A 120 4.97 0.89 6.69
C ASP A 120 5.67 -0.35 7.23
N ASP A 121 6.45 -0.96 6.36
CA ASP A 121 7.35 -2.05 6.72
C ASP A 121 8.80 -1.52 6.71
N GLY A 122 9.27 -1.08 7.86
CA GLY A 122 10.64 -0.56 8.05
C GLY A 122 10.75 0.78 8.75
N GLY A 123 9.70 1.60 8.75
CA GLY A 123 9.62 2.84 9.52
C GLY A 123 10.05 4.11 8.79
N GLU A 124 10.66 4.04 7.60
CA GLU A 124 11.10 5.24 6.86
C GLU A 124 9.94 6.07 6.32
N LEU A 125 8.88 5.41 5.85
CA LEU A 125 7.67 6.11 5.43
C LEU A 125 7.01 6.84 6.61
N LEU A 126 6.92 6.19 7.77
CA LEU A 126 6.38 6.82 8.98
C LEU A 126 7.18 8.04 9.41
N LYS A 127 8.51 7.99 9.32
CA LYS A 127 9.37 9.17 9.58
C LYS A 127 9.07 10.28 8.58
N THR A 128 8.97 9.95 7.29
CA THR A 128 8.65 10.92 6.24
C THR A 128 7.31 11.60 6.51
N VAL A 129 6.27 10.81 6.81
CA VAL A 129 4.94 11.33 7.15
C VAL A 129 4.99 12.22 8.39
N ASN A 130 5.65 11.79 9.46
CA ASN A 130 5.75 12.57 10.70
C ASN A 130 6.47 13.90 10.51
N ASN A 131 7.52 13.94 9.71
CA ASN A 131 8.27 15.16 9.42
C ASN A 131 7.49 16.15 8.54
N ASN A 132 6.48 15.69 7.83
CA ASN A 132 5.69 16.46 6.88
C ASN A 132 4.18 16.43 7.21
N PHE A 133 3.82 16.13 8.46
CA PHE A 133 2.43 15.92 8.89
C PHE A 133 1.51 17.11 8.60
N ASN A 134 2.05 18.32 8.54
CA ASN A 134 1.31 19.55 8.21
C ASN A 134 0.84 19.62 6.74
N LEU A 135 1.22 18.66 5.90
CA LEU A 135 0.80 18.60 4.50
C LEU A 135 -0.45 17.75 4.25
N ILE A 136 -0.94 17.01 5.28
CA ILE A 136 -2.11 16.12 5.19
C ILE A 136 -3.31 16.57 6.02
#